data_5698d7af24af4037041e59140c18861e
#
_entry.id   5698d7af24af4037041e59140c18861e
#
_cell.length_a   1.000
_cell.length_b   1.000
_cell.length_c   1.000
_cell.angle_alpha   90.00
_cell.angle_beta   90.00
_cell.angle_gamma   90.00
#
_symmetry.space_group_name_H-M   'P 1'
#
loop_
_entity.id
_entity.type
_entity.pdbx_description
1 polymer ?
#
loop_
_entity_poly.entity_id
_entity_poly.type
_entity_poly.pdbx_seq_one_letter_code
_entity_poly.pdbx_strand_id
1 'polypeptide(L)'
;MRAAEDAWNNRNPQKASLAYTPDSQWRNRLEFFNGREAIRAFLKRKWASELDYRLIKKLWAFTNNRIAVRFAFEWRDANANGFRSYCDENWEFDAHSDMAVRRASTNDLPIQENERLFHWPDGPSPADHPGLSELSL
;
A
#
# COMPACT_ATOMS: atom_id res chain seq x y z
N MET A 1 -1.33 -5.35 10.92
CA MET A 1 -1.52 -5.41 9.44
C MET A 1 -2.74 -4.63 8.99
N ARG A 2 -3.87 -4.84 9.61
CA ARG A 2 -5.12 -4.15 9.26
C ARG A 2 -5.01 -2.63 9.35
N ALA A 3 -4.34 -2.11 10.38
CA ALA A 3 -4.17 -0.67 10.54
C ALA A 3 -3.41 -0.02 9.37
N ALA A 4 -2.39 -0.70 8.84
CA ALA A 4 -1.64 -0.22 7.68
C ALA A 4 -2.49 -0.27 6.41
N GLU A 5 -3.27 -1.33 6.22
CA GLU A 5 -4.20 -1.47 5.11
C GLU A 5 -5.24 -0.35 5.14
N ASP A 6 -5.87 -0.14 6.29
CA ASP A 6 -6.90 0.89 6.46
C ASP A 6 -6.35 2.29 6.22
N ALA A 7 -5.14 2.58 6.73
CA ALA A 7 -4.49 3.87 6.53
C ALA A 7 -4.27 4.18 5.04
N TRP A 8 -3.87 3.19 4.26
CA TRP A 8 -3.64 3.37 2.83
C TRP A 8 -4.95 3.44 2.05
N ASN A 9 -5.96 2.65 2.39
CA ASN A 9 -7.27 2.74 1.75
C ASN A 9 -7.98 4.07 2.03
N ASN A 10 -7.69 4.72 3.15
CA ASN A 10 -8.21 6.06 3.44
C ASN A 10 -7.53 7.16 2.62
N ARG A 11 -6.39 6.89 2.03
CA ARG A 11 -5.69 7.79 1.10
C ARG A 11 -5.47 9.21 1.65
N ASN A 12 -5.11 9.29 2.92
CA ASN A 12 -4.80 10.55 3.58
C ASN A 12 -3.29 10.64 3.80
N PRO A 13 -2.54 11.42 2.97
CA PRO A 13 -1.08 11.50 3.09
C PRO A 13 -0.60 12.00 4.45
N GLN A 14 -1.32 12.93 5.05
CA GLN A 14 -0.97 13.49 6.36
C GLN A 14 -1.03 12.42 7.44
N LYS A 15 -2.14 11.69 7.52
CA LYS A 15 -2.32 10.62 8.51
C LYS A 15 -1.42 9.43 8.25
N ALA A 16 -1.33 8.98 7.00
CA ALA A 16 -0.49 7.84 6.65
C ALA A 16 0.98 8.10 6.99
N SER A 17 1.47 9.32 6.80
CA SER A 17 2.86 9.67 7.08
C SER A 17 3.23 9.56 8.57
N LEU A 18 2.26 9.63 9.48
CA LEU A 18 2.51 9.55 10.92
C LEU A 18 2.92 8.15 11.39
N ALA A 19 2.70 7.11 10.58
CA ALA A 19 3.15 5.76 10.88
C ALA A 19 4.65 5.55 10.66
N TYR A 20 5.32 6.52 10.05
CA TYR A 20 6.74 6.46 9.69
C TYR A 20 7.56 7.37 10.60
N THR A 21 8.83 6.99 10.82
CA THR A 21 9.72 7.85 11.58
C THR A 21 9.99 9.16 10.82
N PRO A 22 10.36 10.25 11.51
CA PRO A 22 10.68 11.52 10.84
C PRO A 22 11.78 11.40 9.79
N ASP A 23 12.70 10.45 9.97
CA ASP A 23 13.84 10.17 9.08
C ASP A 23 13.67 8.85 8.31
N SER A 24 12.46 8.36 8.17
CA SER A 24 12.17 7.06 7.54
C SER A 24 12.76 6.95 6.14
N GLN A 25 13.31 5.79 5.84
CA GLN A 25 13.93 5.51 4.54
C GLN A 25 13.04 4.60 3.71
N TRP A 26 12.70 5.05 2.52
CA TRP A 26 11.85 4.32 1.60
C TRP A 26 12.54 4.04 0.27
N ARG A 27 12.28 2.88 -0.27
CA ARG A 27 12.35 2.62 -1.70
C ARG A 27 10.96 2.17 -2.15
N ASN A 28 10.41 2.85 -3.15
CA ASN A 28 9.17 2.45 -3.79
C ASN A 28 9.43 2.28 -5.28
N ARG A 29 9.37 1.05 -5.77
CA ARG A 29 9.81 0.71 -7.12
C ARG A 29 11.29 1.10 -7.28
N LEU A 30 11.60 2.09 -8.08
CA LEU A 30 12.97 2.59 -8.33
C LEU A 30 13.22 3.95 -7.69
N GLU A 31 12.25 4.49 -6.97
CA GLU A 31 12.38 5.78 -6.30
C GLU A 31 12.81 5.61 -4.83
N PHE A 32 13.73 6.45 -4.39
CA PHE A 32 14.22 6.49 -3.02
C PHE A 32 13.77 7.77 -2.34
N PHE A 33 13.24 7.64 -1.13
CA PHE A 33 12.77 8.77 -0.33
C PHE A 33 13.37 8.72 1.07
N ASN A 34 13.76 9.88 1.59
CA ASN A 34 14.20 10.03 2.97
C ASN A 34 13.32 11.06 3.67
N GLY A 35 12.76 10.66 4.80
CA GLY A 35 12.00 11.54 5.66
C GLY A 35 10.51 11.60 5.37
N ARG A 36 9.79 11.92 6.41
CA ARG A 36 8.33 11.94 6.42
C ARG A 36 7.74 12.92 5.40
N GLU A 37 8.42 14.04 5.16
CA GLU A 37 7.93 15.05 4.23
C GLU A 37 7.99 14.56 2.77
N ALA A 38 9.09 13.91 2.38
CA ALA A 38 9.23 13.30 1.06
C ALA A 38 8.20 12.17 0.86
N ILE A 39 7.96 11.38 1.90
CA ILE A 39 6.95 10.32 1.89
C ILE A 39 5.55 10.89 1.68
N ARG A 40 5.23 11.97 2.39
CA ARG A 40 3.94 12.65 2.27
C ARG A 40 3.71 13.20 0.87
N ALA A 41 4.72 13.83 0.28
CA ALA A 41 4.67 14.33 -1.09
C ALA A 41 4.45 13.20 -2.10
N PHE A 42 5.14 12.07 -1.91
CA PHE A 42 4.95 10.89 -2.75
C PHE A 42 3.52 10.33 -2.64
N LEU A 43 2.99 10.17 -1.43
CA LEU A 43 1.64 9.65 -1.21
C LEU A 43 0.58 10.56 -1.83
N LYS A 44 0.76 11.88 -1.72
CA LYS A 44 -0.13 12.84 -2.37
C LYS A 44 -0.15 12.66 -3.88
N ARG A 45 1.00 12.51 -4.50
CA ARG A 45 1.15 12.29 -5.93
C ARG A 45 0.54 10.94 -6.36
N LYS A 46 0.81 9.90 -5.60
CA LYS A 46 0.31 8.54 -5.84
C LYS A 46 -1.22 8.53 -5.90
N TRP A 47 -1.87 9.02 -4.86
CA TRP A 47 -3.33 8.95 -4.75
C TRP A 47 -4.06 9.99 -5.59
N ALA A 48 -3.36 10.98 -6.12
CA ALA A 48 -3.91 11.85 -7.15
C ALA A 48 -3.95 11.18 -8.53
N SER A 49 -3.03 10.23 -8.80
CA SER A 49 -2.91 9.56 -10.09
C SER A 49 -3.50 8.16 -10.13
N GLU A 50 -3.60 7.47 -8.99
CA GLU A 50 -4.16 6.12 -8.86
C GLU A 50 -5.60 6.23 -8.36
N LEU A 51 -6.53 6.30 -9.29
CA LEU A 51 -7.96 6.52 -9.02
C LEU A 51 -8.65 5.19 -8.70
N ASP A 52 -9.77 5.26 -7.95
CA ASP A 52 -10.52 4.07 -7.51
C ASP A 52 -9.63 3.05 -6.80
N TYR A 53 -8.72 3.54 -6.00
CA TYR A 53 -7.71 2.74 -5.32
C TYR A 53 -8.33 1.87 -4.23
N ARG A 54 -8.07 0.55 -4.31
CA ARG A 54 -8.47 -0.44 -3.31
C ARG A 54 -7.29 -1.38 -3.06
N LEU A 55 -6.96 -1.58 -1.79
CA LEU A 55 -5.76 -2.30 -1.36
C LEU A 55 -6.12 -3.40 -0.38
N ILE A 56 -5.51 -4.57 -0.57
CA ILE A 56 -5.55 -5.67 0.41
C ILE A 56 -4.12 -6.09 0.72
N LYS A 57 -3.77 -6.08 2.01
CA LYS A 57 -2.47 -6.53 2.52
C LYS A 57 -2.58 -7.88 3.19
N LYS A 58 -1.46 -8.61 3.17
CA LYS A 58 -1.32 -9.86 3.89
C LYS A 58 0.04 -9.93 4.56
N LEU A 59 0.06 -10.19 5.86
CA LEU A 59 1.29 -10.51 6.57
C LEU A 59 1.85 -11.81 6.01
N TRP A 60 3.12 -11.79 5.57
CA TRP A 60 3.79 -13.00 5.09
C TRP A 60 4.61 -13.66 6.19
N ALA A 61 5.46 -12.88 6.84
CA ALA A 61 6.32 -13.35 7.93
C ALA A 61 6.80 -12.17 8.76
N PHE A 62 7.26 -12.45 9.99
CA PHE A 62 7.91 -11.43 10.79
C PHE A 62 8.95 -12.05 11.70
N THR A 63 9.94 -11.26 12.10
CA THR A 63 10.92 -11.61 13.11
C THR A 63 11.43 -10.34 13.78
N ASN A 64 11.35 -10.28 15.13
CA ASN A 64 11.72 -9.08 15.90
C ASN A 64 10.96 -7.84 15.38
N ASN A 65 11.70 -6.83 14.94
CA ASN A 65 11.15 -5.57 14.42
C ASN A 65 11.02 -5.54 12.89
N ARG A 66 11.11 -6.69 12.21
CA ARG A 66 11.03 -6.80 10.75
C ARG A 66 9.80 -7.56 10.33
N ILE A 67 9.14 -7.05 9.30
CA ILE A 67 7.92 -7.64 8.77
C ILE A 67 8.03 -7.73 7.25
N ALA A 68 7.71 -8.91 6.70
CA ALA A 68 7.53 -9.11 5.26
C ALA A 68 6.03 -9.15 4.96
N VAL A 69 5.61 -8.40 3.96
CA VAL A 69 4.20 -8.21 3.60
C VAL A 69 4.04 -8.42 2.11
N ARG A 70 2.96 -9.13 1.73
CA ARG A 70 2.47 -9.07 0.35
C ARG A 70 1.24 -8.19 0.31
N PHE A 71 1.04 -7.49 -0.80
CA PHE A 71 -0.24 -6.85 -1.03
C PHE A 71 -0.53 -6.73 -2.52
N ALA A 72 -1.80 -6.50 -2.82
CA ALA A 72 -2.25 -6.15 -4.15
C ALA A 72 -3.17 -4.94 -4.05
N PHE A 73 -3.18 -4.12 -5.06
CA PHE A 73 -4.12 -3.01 -5.14
C PHE A 73 -4.62 -2.84 -6.56
N GLU A 74 -5.89 -2.45 -6.65
CA GLU A 74 -6.53 -2.17 -7.92
C GLU A 74 -6.79 -0.68 -8.03
N TRP A 75 -6.59 -0.16 -9.23
CA TRP A 75 -6.69 1.26 -9.52
C TRP A 75 -6.90 1.49 -11.00
N ARG A 76 -7.23 2.71 -11.37
CA ARG A 76 -7.25 3.16 -12.76
C ARG A 76 -6.53 4.49 -12.89
N ASP A 77 -6.03 4.79 -14.10
CA ASP A 77 -5.46 6.09 -14.39
C ASP A 77 -6.54 7.08 -14.88
N ALA A 78 -6.12 8.31 -15.20
CA ALA A 78 -7.04 9.36 -15.65
C ALA A 78 -7.68 9.06 -17.02
N ASN A 79 -7.10 8.13 -17.78
CA ASN A 79 -7.61 7.69 -19.09
C ASN A 79 -8.48 6.43 -18.98
N ALA A 80 -8.90 6.07 -17.76
CA ALA A 80 -9.72 4.89 -17.47
C ALA A 80 -9.03 3.54 -17.80
N ASN A 81 -7.70 3.52 -17.88
CA ASN A 81 -6.95 2.26 -17.95
C ASN A 81 -6.88 1.65 -16.56
N GLY A 82 -7.35 0.40 -16.42
CA GLY A 82 -7.36 -0.31 -15.16
C GLY A 82 -6.10 -1.14 -14.95
N PHE A 83 -5.72 -1.29 -13.66
CA PHE A 83 -4.54 -2.07 -13.26
C PHE A 83 -4.83 -2.84 -11.98
N ARG A 84 -4.20 -4.01 -11.87
CA ARG A 84 -3.96 -4.67 -10.59
C ARG A 84 -2.46 -4.74 -10.39
N SER A 85 -2.00 -4.17 -9.28
CA SER A 85 -0.58 -4.12 -8.94
C SER A 85 -0.30 -5.11 -7.82
N TYR A 86 0.74 -5.92 -8.01
CA TYR A 86 1.20 -6.90 -7.02
C TYR A 86 2.47 -6.38 -6.40
N CYS A 87 2.55 -6.41 -5.06
CA CYS A 87 3.66 -5.83 -4.33
C CYS A 87 4.14 -6.73 -3.20
N ASP A 88 5.46 -6.79 -3.08
CA ASP A 88 6.14 -7.36 -1.92
C ASP A 88 6.88 -6.26 -1.19
N GLU A 89 6.72 -6.22 0.13
CA GLU A 89 7.31 -5.19 0.97
C GLU A 89 8.12 -5.79 2.11
N ASN A 90 9.20 -5.09 2.46
CA ASN A 90 9.95 -5.33 3.68
C ASN A 90 9.90 -4.08 4.56
N TRP A 91 9.51 -4.26 5.80
CA TRP A 91 9.40 -3.20 6.79
C TRP A 91 10.35 -3.43 7.96
N GLU A 92 10.88 -2.34 8.50
CA GLU A 92 11.62 -2.37 9.76
C GLU A 92 11.12 -1.22 10.65
N PHE A 93 10.88 -1.53 11.92
CA PHE A 93 10.32 -0.58 12.89
C PHE A 93 11.37 -0.17 13.91
N ASP A 94 11.23 1.06 14.43
CA ASP A 94 12.04 1.52 15.54
C ASP A 94 11.49 1.04 16.90
N ALA A 95 12.14 1.47 17.99
CA ALA A 95 11.76 1.07 19.35
C ALA A 95 10.37 1.62 19.76
N HIS A 96 9.84 2.62 19.06
CA HIS A 96 8.52 3.21 19.30
C HIS A 96 7.44 2.63 18.41
N SER A 97 7.75 1.58 17.65
CA SER A 97 6.84 0.93 16.69
C SER A 97 6.44 1.82 15.51
N ASP A 98 7.29 2.80 15.18
CA ASP A 98 7.15 3.56 13.95
C ASP A 98 8.04 2.94 12.86
N MET A 99 7.55 2.95 11.62
CA MET A 99 8.28 2.33 10.51
C MET A 99 9.45 3.20 10.09
N ALA A 100 10.66 2.68 10.28
CA ALA A 100 11.90 3.37 9.96
C ALA A 100 12.40 3.06 8.54
N VAL A 101 12.08 1.88 8.02
CA VAL A 101 12.50 1.44 6.68
C VAL A 101 11.34 0.76 5.99
N ARG A 102 11.11 1.12 4.73
CA ARG A 102 10.16 0.43 3.85
C ARG A 102 10.79 0.24 2.48
N ARG A 103 10.78 -0.99 2.00
CA ARG A 103 11.20 -1.31 0.64
C ARG A 103 10.07 -2.04 -0.06
N ALA A 104 9.63 -1.52 -1.19
CA ALA A 104 8.51 -2.06 -1.95
C ALA A 104 8.88 -2.32 -3.39
N SER A 105 8.61 -3.53 -3.85
CA SER A 105 8.74 -3.94 -5.25
C SER A 105 7.36 -4.23 -5.81
N THR A 106 7.00 -3.60 -6.92
CA THR A 106 5.65 -3.65 -7.47
C THR A 106 5.67 -3.98 -8.94
N ASN A 107 4.76 -4.86 -9.35
CA ASN A 107 4.49 -5.18 -10.75
C ASN A 107 3.05 -4.84 -11.10
N ASP A 108 2.85 -4.14 -12.20
CA ASP A 108 1.53 -3.71 -12.66
C ASP A 108 1.02 -4.64 -13.74
N LEU A 109 -0.22 -5.12 -13.58
CA LEU A 109 -0.94 -5.90 -14.57
C LEU A 109 -2.11 -5.07 -15.10
N PRO A 110 -2.14 -4.71 -16.41
CA PRO A 110 -3.34 -4.12 -16.99
C PRO A 110 -4.54 -5.07 -16.91
N ILE A 111 -5.68 -4.57 -16.47
CA ILE A 111 -6.92 -5.35 -16.37
C ILE A 111 -8.08 -4.57 -16.97
N GLN A 112 -9.13 -5.30 -17.37
CA GLN A 112 -10.40 -4.70 -17.75
C GLN A 112 -11.23 -4.42 -16.50
N GLU A 113 -12.21 -3.52 -16.60
CA GLU A 113 -13.08 -3.18 -15.47
C GLU A 113 -13.81 -4.42 -14.92
N ASN A 114 -14.24 -5.32 -15.77
CA ASN A 114 -14.92 -6.56 -15.36
C ASN A 114 -13.97 -7.61 -14.75
N GLU A 115 -12.66 -7.37 -14.75
CA GLU A 115 -11.68 -8.23 -14.12
C GLU A 115 -11.34 -7.79 -12.69
N ARG A 116 -11.89 -6.69 -12.22
CA ARG A 116 -11.67 -6.22 -10.85
C ARG A 116 -12.22 -7.24 -9.85
N LEU A 117 -11.46 -7.44 -8.77
CA LEU A 117 -11.78 -8.38 -7.69
C LEU A 117 -12.02 -7.66 -6.36
N PHE A 118 -11.60 -6.40 -6.24
CA PHE A 118 -11.70 -5.62 -5.01
C PHE A 118 -12.96 -4.75 -5.08
N HIS A 119 -14.03 -5.25 -4.47
CA HIS A 119 -15.37 -4.67 -4.57
C HIS A 119 -15.86 -4.21 -3.21
N TRP A 120 -15.66 -2.92 -2.91
CA TRP A 120 -16.30 -2.26 -1.77
C TRP A 120 -16.39 -0.77 -2.07
N PRO A 121 -17.29 -0.03 -1.39
CA PRO A 121 -17.30 1.43 -1.45
C PRO A 121 -15.95 1.98 -1.00
N ASP A 122 -15.75 3.26 -1.09
CA ASP A 122 -14.51 3.92 -0.73
C ASP A 122 -14.07 3.63 0.72
N GLY A 123 -12.77 3.79 1.01
CA GLY A 123 -12.19 3.61 2.33
C GLY A 123 -11.78 2.18 2.65
N PRO A 124 -11.73 1.81 3.95
CA PRO A 124 -11.28 0.49 4.39
C PRO A 124 -12.11 -0.66 3.81
N SER A 125 -11.44 -1.80 3.57
CA SER A 125 -12.13 -3.00 3.09
C SER A 125 -13.07 -3.55 4.18
N PRO A 126 -14.26 -4.06 3.81
CA PRO A 126 -15.15 -4.74 4.77
C PRO A 126 -14.48 -5.96 5.38
N ALA A 127 -14.86 -6.28 6.64
CA ALA A 127 -14.30 -7.42 7.35
C ALA A 127 -14.61 -8.76 6.67
N ASP A 128 -15.70 -8.85 5.94
CA ASP A 128 -16.15 -10.04 5.23
C ASP A 128 -15.66 -10.11 3.77
N HIS A 129 -14.90 -9.11 3.30
CA HIS A 129 -14.33 -9.16 1.95
C HIS A 129 -13.24 -10.24 1.89
N PRO A 130 -13.19 -11.06 0.80
CA PRO A 130 -12.14 -12.06 0.64
C PRO A 130 -10.74 -11.41 0.67
N GLY A 131 -9.80 -12.09 1.34
CA GLY A 131 -8.40 -11.68 1.35
C GLY A 131 -7.65 -12.20 0.11
N LEU A 132 -6.34 -11.92 0.06
CA LEU A 132 -5.52 -12.33 -1.10
C LEU A 132 -5.53 -13.84 -1.32
N SER A 133 -5.46 -14.64 -0.25
CA SER A 133 -5.45 -16.09 -0.37
C SER A 133 -6.76 -16.63 -0.92
N GLU A 134 -7.88 -16.11 -0.47
CA GLU A 134 -9.20 -16.51 -0.93
C GLU A 134 -9.45 -16.08 -2.39
N LEU A 135 -8.81 -15.00 -2.81
CA LEU A 135 -8.88 -14.53 -4.20
C LEU A 135 -7.82 -15.19 -5.11
N SER A 136 -6.98 -16.07 -4.55
CA SER A 136 -5.89 -16.74 -5.27
C SER A 136 -4.86 -15.75 -5.86
N LEU A 137 -4.59 -14.68 -5.12
CA LEU A 137 -3.61 -13.67 -5.51
C LEU A 137 -2.33 -13.75 -4.70
#